data_5301a7d7c2dd720eac14d1c131c5fa6f
#
_entry.id   5301a7d7c2dd720eac14d1c131c5fa6f
#
_cell.length_a   1.000
_cell.length_b   1.000
_cell.length_c   1.000
_cell.angle_alpha   90.00
_cell.angle_beta   90.00
_cell.angle_gamma   90.00
#
_symmetry.space_group_name_H-M   'P 1'
#
loop_
_entity.id
_entity.type
_entity.pdbx_description
1 polymer ?
#
loop_
_entity_poly.entity_id
_entity_poly.type
_entity_poly.pdbx_seq_one_letter_code
_entity_poly.pdbx_strand_id
1 'polypeptide(L)'
;MNEASTEPADLALPAAICRLLSHDLPRAADPGAALAIVEAVRQQLLGDGLLTINLDVTSPEAAPGVVELQRAWSSRPAHYPVAGRKRKTLTPWTRQLLRQAEVFVGEGDDALAAVFDDAALIRSMGLHAVVNVPLVEAGGRCFATFNVLGGNQAWTPRERLLIELLAVLALPAVGRIAERLRPAAAMAPAV
;
A
#
# COMPACT_ATOMS: atom_id res chain seq x y z
N MET A 1 -5.10 13.22 -35.75
CA MET A 1 -5.65 12.51 -34.57
C MET A 1 -4.93 11.18 -34.54
N ASN A 2 -3.91 11.10 -33.71
CA ASN A 2 -3.07 9.89 -33.57
C ASN A 2 -3.60 9.14 -32.36
N GLU A 3 -4.41 8.11 -32.60
CA GLU A 3 -4.77 7.16 -31.54
C GLU A 3 -3.49 6.43 -31.16
N ALA A 4 -2.94 6.79 -30.00
CA ALA A 4 -1.87 6.04 -29.38
C ALA A 4 -2.43 4.64 -29.09
N SER A 5 -2.02 3.67 -29.90
CA SER A 5 -2.30 2.25 -29.71
C SER A 5 -1.70 1.87 -28.36
N THR A 6 -2.54 1.80 -27.33
CA THR A 6 -2.13 1.32 -26.01
C THR A 6 -2.03 -0.21 -26.12
N GLU A 7 -0.86 -0.70 -26.52
CA GLU A 7 -0.59 -2.13 -26.39
C GLU A 7 -0.81 -2.54 -24.93
N PRO A 8 -1.54 -3.63 -24.67
CA PRO A 8 -1.72 -4.13 -23.31
C PRO A 8 -0.34 -4.43 -22.72
N ALA A 9 -0.07 -3.92 -21.53
CA ALA A 9 1.18 -4.19 -20.83
C ALA A 9 1.33 -5.72 -20.63
N ASP A 10 2.36 -6.31 -21.23
CA ASP A 10 2.65 -7.74 -21.01
C ASP A 10 3.06 -7.96 -19.57
N LEU A 11 2.23 -8.71 -18.83
CA LEU A 11 2.44 -9.10 -17.44
C LEU A 11 3.09 -10.47 -17.28
N ALA A 12 3.82 -10.96 -18.28
CA ALA A 12 4.54 -12.22 -18.17
C ALA A 12 5.40 -12.24 -16.90
N LEU A 13 5.12 -13.21 -16.02
CA LEU A 13 5.83 -13.42 -14.76
C LEU A 13 6.75 -14.63 -14.85
N PRO A 14 7.98 -14.59 -14.28
CA PRO A 14 8.83 -15.77 -14.14
C PRO A 14 8.12 -16.89 -13.37
N ALA A 15 8.34 -18.16 -13.79
CA ALA A 15 7.71 -19.31 -13.14
C ALA A 15 7.99 -19.39 -11.62
N ALA A 16 9.16 -18.97 -11.17
CA ALA A 16 9.51 -18.89 -9.76
C ALA A 16 8.59 -17.93 -8.97
N ILE A 17 8.28 -16.78 -9.55
CA ILE A 17 7.36 -15.80 -8.97
C ILE A 17 5.94 -16.35 -8.94
N CYS A 18 5.49 -16.95 -10.04
CA CYS A 18 4.18 -17.60 -10.08
C CYS A 18 4.05 -18.65 -8.96
N ARG A 19 5.10 -19.44 -8.71
CA ARG A 19 5.13 -20.42 -7.61
C ARG A 19 5.05 -19.76 -6.23
N LEU A 20 5.82 -18.70 -5.96
CA LEU A 20 5.73 -17.97 -4.70
C LEU A 20 4.30 -17.47 -4.44
N LEU A 21 3.66 -16.90 -5.45
CA LEU A 21 2.33 -16.33 -5.32
C LEU A 21 1.21 -17.38 -5.23
N SER A 22 1.29 -18.46 -6.01
CA SER A 22 0.22 -19.46 -6.09
C SER A 22 0.36 -20.59 -5.06
N HIS A 23 1.57 -20.92 -4.63
CA HIS A 23 1.83 -22.03 -3.73
C HIS A 23 2.24 -21.56 -2.34
N ASP A 24 3.22 -20.66 -2.21
CA ASP A 24 3.81 -20.32 -0.91
C ASP A 24 2.98 -19.25 -0.17
N LEU A 25 2.49 -18.25 -0.88
CA LEU A 25 1.67 -17.17 -0.28
C LEU A 25 0.40 -17.69 0.43
N PRO A 26 -0.41 -18.59 -0.17
CA PRO A 26 -1.59 -19.15 0.52
C PRO A 26 -1.26 -20.02 1.74
N ARG A 27 -0.03 -20.49 1.86
CA ARG A 27 0.46 -21.37 2.95
C ARG A 27 1.27 -20.62 3.99
N ALA A 28 1.36 -19.30 3.88
CA ALA A 28 2.09 -18.49 4.85
C ALA A 28 1.55 -18.68 6.27
N ALA A 29 2.44 -18.91 7.23
CA ALA A 29 2.09 -19.26 8.61
C ALA A 29 1.26 -18.16 9.32
N ASP A 30 1.51 -16.91 8.98
CA ASP A 30 0.84 -15.75 9.55
C ASP A 30 0.81 -14.57 8.56
N PRO A 31 0.06 -13.49 8.84
CA PRO A 31 -0.02 -12.33 7.97
C PRO A 31 1.32 -11.65 7.68
N GLY A 32 2.25 -11.65 8.65
CA GLY A 32 3.59 -11.06 8.47
C GLY A 32 4.41 -11.87 7.48
N ALA A 33 4.38 -13.20 7.58
CA ALA A 33 5.01 -14.10 6.61
C ALA A 33 4.42 -13.95 5.20
N ALA A 34 3.11 -13.79 5.09
CA ALA A 34 2.45 -13.53 3.80
C ALA A 34 2.94 -12.21 3.17
N LEU A 35 3.01 -11.13 3.95
CA LEU A 35 3.51 -9.84 3.47
C LEU A 35 5.02 -9.89 3.14
N ALA A 36 5.81 -10.70 3.83
CA ALA A 36 7.21 -10.93 3.48
C ALA A 36 7.37 -11.62 2.12
N ILE A 37 6.48 -12.57 1.77
CA ILE A 37 6.46 -13.19 0.43
C ILE A 37 6.09 -12.15 -0.64
N VAL A 38 5.06 -11.34 -0.39
CA VAL A 38 4.66 -10.25 -1.31
C VAL A 38 5.81 -9.28 -1.52
N GLU A 39 6.53 -8.90 -0.47
CA GLU A 39 7.71 -8.02 -0.56
C GLU A 39 8.85 -8.68 -1.33
N ALA A 40 9.14 -9.96 -1.11
CA ALA A 40 10.17 -10.67 -1.87
C ALA A 40 9.85 -10.69 -3.37
N VAL A 41 8.59 -10.88 -3.74
CA VAL A 41 8.14 -10.79 -5.13
C VAL A 41 8.25 -9.36 -5.66
N ARG A 42 7.84 -8.35 -4.86
CA ARG A 42 7.99 -6.95 -5.23
C ARG A 42 9.45 -6.62 -5.55
N GLN A 43 10.39 -7.01 -4.68
CA GLN A 43 11.82 -6.77 -4.91
C GLN A 43 12.35 -7.44 -6.18
N GLN A 44 11.93 -8.67 -6.46
CA GLN A 44 12.35 -9.37 -7.68
C GLN A 44 11.81 -8.72 -8.96
N LEU A 45 10.61 -8.13 -8.91
CA LEU A 45 9.96 -7.53 -10.08
C LEU A 45 10.30 -6.06 -10.29
N LEU A 46 10.49 -5.30 -9.22
CA LEU A 46 10.58 -3.84 -9.23
C LEU A 46 11.92 -3.32 -8.69
N GLY A 47 12.81 -4.21 -8.23
CA GLY A 47 14.09 -3.82 -7.65
C GLY A 47 13.99 -3.31 -6.22
N ASP A 48 15.01 -2.59 -5.77
CA ASP A 48 15.05 -2.05 -4.41
C ASP A 48 13.94 -1.00 -4.18
N GLY A 49 13.51 -0.87 -2.92
CA GLY A 49 12.42 0.04 -2.59
C GLY A 49 11.91 -0.18 -1.17
N LEU A 50 10.77 0.40 -0.87
CA LEU A 50 10.10 0.29 0.42
C LEU A 50 8.63 -0.10 0.21
N LEU A 51 8.18 -1.13 0.89
CA LEU A 51 6.76 -1.47 1.02
C LEU A 51 6.30 -1.18 2.44
N THR A 52 5.18 -0.46 2.59
CA THR A 52 4.50 -0.27 3.88
C THR A 52 3.01 -0.50 3.75
N ILE A 53 2.40 -0.99 4.85
CA ILE A 53 0.96 -1.08 5.00
C ILE A 53 0.53 -0.11 6.10
N ASN A 54 -0.40 0.78 5.80
CA ASN A 54 -1.03 1.63 6.81
C ASN A 54 -2.52 1.31 6.90
N LEU A 55 -3.04 1.14 8.12
CA LEU A 55 -4.47 0.99 8.39
C LEU A 55 -5.10 2.36 8.64
N ASP A 56 -6.31 2.57 8.16
CA ASP A 56 -7.16 3.67 8.60
C ASP A 56 -7.74 3.31 9.98
N VAL A 57 -7.23 3.96 11.00
CA VAL A 57 -7.65 3.80 12.41
C VAL A 57 -8.41 5.02 12.91
N THR A 58 -8.95 5.80 12.00
CA THR A 58 -9.74 6.99 12.32
C THR A 58 -10.96 6.58 13.15
N SER A 59 -11.08 7.16 14.36
CA SER A 59 -12.26 6.94 15.19
C SER A 59 -13.52 7.50 14.52
N PRO A 60 -14.68 6.85 14.68
CA PRO A 60 -15.97 7.43 14.28
C PRO A 60 -16.26 8.79 14.92
N GLU A 61 -15.70 9.03 16.12
CA GLU A 61 -15.86 10.28 16.87
C GLU A 61 -14.79 11.35 16.48
N ALA A 62 -13.89 11.03 15.54
CA ALA A 62 -12.88 11.99 15.11
C ALA A 62 -13.52 13.24 14.50
N ALA A 63 -12.90 14.40 14.75
CA ALA A 63 -13.38 15.64 14.17
C ALA A 63 -13.45 15.54 12.62
N PRO A 64 -14.42 16.22 11.99
CA PRO A 64 -14.55 16.22 10.54
C PRO A 64 -13.23 16.58 9.85
N GLY A 65 -12.84 15.81 8.84
CA GLY A 65 -11.61 16.05 8.08
C GLY A 65 -10.33 15.56 8.74
N VAL A 66 -10.40 14.90 9.90
CA VAL A 66 -9.26 14.20 10.51
C VAL A 66 -9.17 12.79 9.97
N VAL A 67 -7.95 12.35 9.69
CA VAL A 67 -7.60 10.98 9.31
C VAL A 67 -6.45 10.51 10.19
N GLU A 68 -6.57 9.30 10.74
CA GLU A 68 -5.52 8.67 11.54
C GLU A 68 -5.08 7.37 10.87
N LEU A 69 -3.80 7.32 10.50
CA LEU A 69 -3.19 6.16 9.89
C LEU A 69 -2.21 5.51 10.86
N GLN A 70 -2.27 4.19 10.98
CA GLN A 70 -1.32 3.41 11.75
C GLN A 70 -0.54 2.48 10.83
N ARG A 71 0.81 2.51 10.91
CA ARG A 71 1.64 1.56 10.16
C ARG A 71 1.52 0.18 10.77
N ALA A 72 0.97 -0.76 9.99
CA ALA A 72 0.75 -2.13 10.40
C ALA A 72 1.88 -3.07 9.98
N TRP A 73 2.61 -2.73 8.91
CA TRP A 73 3.74 -3.50 8.41
C TRP A 73 4.71 -2.61 7.63
N SER A 74 5.99 -3.01 7.59
CA SER A 74 7.04 -2.31 6.86
C SER A 74 8.14 -3.29 6.44
N SER A 75 8.63 -3.17 5.20
CA SER A 75 9.79 -3.91 4.73
C SER A 75 11.12 -3.38 5.30
N ARG A 76 11.12 -2.14 5.81
CA ARG A 76 12.29 -1.49 6.43
C ARG A 76 11.93 -0.93 7.81
N PRO A 77 11.67 -1.79 8.82
CA PRO A 77 11.14 -1.35 10.11
C PRO A 77 12.13 -0.47 10.89
N ALA A 78 13.44 -0.54 10.59
CA ALA A 78 14.44 0.33 11.21
C ALA A 78 14.25 1.82 10.82
N HIS A 79 13.81 2.11 9.60
CA HIS A 79 13.55 3.46 9.11
C HIS A 79 12.06 3.85 9.23
N TYR A 80 11.19 2.87 9.01
CA TYR A 80 9.74 3.00 9.06
C TYR A 80 9.16 2.02 10.07
N PRO A 81 9.23 2.33 11.40
CA PRO A 81 8.80 1.42 12.45
C PRO A 81 7.30 1.13 12.40
N VAL A 82 6.94 -0.11 12.73
CA VAL A 82 5.55 -0.56 12.90
C VAL A 82 4.93 0.13 14.12
N ALA A 83 3.59 0.23 14.13
CA ALA A 83 2.78 0.92 15.14
C ALA A 83 2.92 2.45 15.16
N GLY A 84 3.76 3.05 14.30
CA GLY A 84 3.78 4.49 14.13
C GLY A 84 2.42 5.01 13.65
N ARG A 85 1.87 6.01 14.36
CA ARG A 85 0.61 6.68 14.00
C ARG A 85 0.89 8.03 13.38
N LYS A 86 0.13 8.37 12.33
CA LYS A 86 0.13 9.68 11.70
C LYS A 86 -1.29 10.23 11.70
N ARG A 87 -1.46 11.42 12.27
CA ARG A 87 -2.69 12.18 12.15
C ARG A 87 -2.55 13.16 11.00
N LYS A 88 -3.48 13.10 10.06
CA LYS A 88 -3.49 13.96 8.87
C LYS A 88 -4.84 14.69 8.76
N THR A 89 -4.84 15.81 8.10
CA THR A 89 -6.06 16.48 7.66
C THR A 89 -6.50 15.90 6.31
N LEU A 90 -7.74 16.21 5.91
CA LEU A 90 -8.26 15.80 4.61
C LEU A 90 -7.61 16.64 3.49
N THR A 91 -6.51 16.14 2.96
CA THR A 91 -5.81 16.70 1.80
C THR A 91 -6.37 16.11 0.50
N PRO A 92 -6.05 16.65 -0.69
CA PRO A 92 -6.39 15.99 -1.97
C PRO A 92 -5.93 14.51 -2.01
N TRP A 93 -4.71 14.24 -1.54
CA TRP A 93 -4.16 12.87 -1.45
C TRP A 93 -4.99 11.95 -0.56
N THR A 94 -5.30 12.35 0.69
CA THR A 94 -6.11 11.52 1.60
C THR A 94 -7.54 11.34 1.08
N ARG A 95 -8.09 12.34 0.38
CA ARG A 95 -9.41 12.25 -0.23
C ARG A 95 -9.42 11.22 -1.35
N GLN A 96 -8.50 11.33 -2.30
CA GLN A 96 -8.35 10.40 -3.42
C GLN A 96 -8.19 8.96 -2.91
N LEU A 97 -7.21 8.74 -2.03
CA LEU A 97 -6.83 7.40 -1.58
C LEU A 97 -7.85 6.77 -0.62
N LEU A 98 -8.32 7.51 0.40
CA LEU A 98 -9.11 6.93 1.49
C LEU A 98 -10.62 7.11 1.31
N ARG A 99 -11.07 8.15 0.58
CA ARG A 99 -12.50 8.44 0.43
C ARG A 99 -13.04 8.00 -0.94
N GLN A 100 -12.25 8.20 -2.00
CA GLN A 100 -12.59 7.79 -3.36
C GLN A 100 -12.12 6.37 -3.67
N ALA A 101 -11.20 5.82 -2.83
CA ALA A 101 -10.57 4.52 -3.03
C ALA A 101 -9.85 4.44 -4.40
N GLU A 102 -9.19 5.52 -4.79
CA GLU A 102 -8.44 5.63 -6.04
C GLU A 102 -6.94 5.52 -5.80
N VAL A 103 -6.23 4.87 -6.71
CA VAL A 103 -4.78 4.75 -6.67
C VAL A 103 -4.15 6.14 -6.80
N PHE A 104 -3.18 6.42 -5.93
CA PHE A 104 -2.34 7.62 -6.04
C PHE A 104 -0.97 7.25 -6.56
N VAL A 105 -0.49 8.01 -7.54
CA VAL A 105 0.87 7.91 -8.10
C VAL A 105 1.55 9.26 -7.94
N GLY A 106 2.69 9.27 -7.23
CA GLY A 106 3.56 10.45 -7.09
C GLY A 106 4.92 10.15 -7.71
N GLU A 107 5.36 11.01 -8.62
CA GLU A 107 6.57 10.81 -9.41
C GLU A 107 7.49 12.02 -9.28
N GLY A 108 8.74 11.75 -8.89
CA GLY A 108 9.75 12.77 -8.62
C GLY A 108 9.65 13.36 -7.23
N ASP A 109 10.73 14.00 -6.80
CA ASP A 109 10.92 14.54 -5.45
C ASP A 109 9.88 15.62 -5.08
N ASP A 110 9.48 16.46 -6.04
CA ASP A 110 8.51 17.52 -5.81
C ASP A 110 7.11 16.98 -5.52
N ALA A 111 6.69 15.94 -6.24
CA ALA A 111 5.41 15.27 -6.01
C ALA A 111 5.38 14.60 -4.62
N LEU A 112 6.50 13.99 -4.21
CA LEU A 112 6.61 13.40 -2.87
C LEU A 112 6.60 14.49 -1.78
N ALA A 113 7.32 15.60 -1.98
CA ALA A 113 7.36 16.70 -1.02
C ALA A 113 6.00 17.39 -0.83
N ALA A 114 5.17 17.42 -1.87
CA ALA A 114 3.82 17.98 -1.79
C ALA A 114 2.85 17.12 -0.94
N VAL A 115 3.15 15.84 -0.72
CA VAL A 115 2.24 14.88 -0.08
C VAL A 115 2.77 14.36 1.26
N PHE A 116 4.09 14.14 1.37
CA PHE A 116 4.70 13.47 2.52
C PHE A 116 5.53 14.41 3.38
N ASP A 117 5.18 14.50 4.67
CA ASP A 117 5.93 15.28 5.66
C ASP A 117 7.35 14.74 5.87
N ASP A 118 7.59 13.45 5.56
CA ASP A 118 8.84 12.74 5.64
C ASP A 118 9.57 12.61 4.29
N ALA A 119 9.28 13.47 3.31
CA ALA A 119 9.89 13.46 1.97
C ALA A 119 11.43 13.53 2.01
N ALA A 120 12.02 14.26 2.97
CA ALA A 120 13.45 14.32 3.14
C ALA A 120 14.05 12.94 3.54
N LEU A 121 13.38 12.20 4.42
CA LEU A 121 13.76 10.82 4.78
C LEU A 121 13.61 9.88 3.59
N ILE A 122 12.50 9.97 2.84
CA ILE A 122 12.26 9.19 1.62
C ILE A 122 13.43 9.39 0.65
N ARG A 123 13.78 10.64 0.37
CA ARG A 123 14.89 11.00 -0.54
C ARG A 123 16.25 10.48 -0.02
N SER A 124 16.50 10.57 1.28
CA SER A 124 17.76 10.05 1.87
C SER A 124 17.94 8.55 1.72
N MET A 125 16.87 7.81 1.48
CA MET A 125 16.89 6.38 1.16
C MET A 125 17.00 6.10 -0.35
N GLY A 126 17.18 7.13 -1.20
CA GLY A 126 17.22 6.99 -2.65
C GLY A 126 15.88 6.64 -3.29
N LEU A 127 14.76 7.04 -2.66
CA LEU A 127 13.41 6.77 -3.16
C LEU A 127 12.81 8.05 -3.73
N HIS A 128 12.26 7.97 -4.95
CA HIS A 128 11.85 9.14 -5.74
C HIS A 128 10.44 9.05 -6.31
N ALA A 129 9.81 7.89 -6.26
CA ALA A 129 8.43 7.70 -6.73
C ALA A 129 7.64 6.80 -5.80
N VAL A 130 6.31 6.99 -5.77
CA VAL A 130 5.39 6.22 -4.95
C VAL A 130 4.15 5.80 -5.73
N VAL A 131 3.66 4.59 -5.43
CA VAL A 131 2.28 4.17 -5.72
C VAL A 131 1.62 3.81 -4.40
N ASN A 132 0.50 4.45 -4.10
CA ASN A 132 -0.36 4.09 -2.98
C ASN A 132 -1.63 3.45 -3.53
N VAL A 133 -1.87 2.19 -3.17
CA VAL A 133 -3.06 1.43 -3.58
C VAL A 133 -4.00 1.33 -2.38
N PRO A 134 -5.27 1.76 -2.51
CA PRO A 134 -6.27 1.58 -1.46
C PRO A 134 -6.65 0.10 -1.35
N LEU A 135 -6.69 -0.42 -0.14
CA LEU A 135 -7.22 -1.74 0.16
C LEU A 135 -8.66 -1.58 0.66
N VAL A 136 -9.58 -2.17 -0.09
CA VAL A 136 -11.03 -1.93 0.07
C VAL A 136 -11.67 -3.16 0.68
N GLU A 137 -12.56 -2.96 1.66
CA GLU A 137 -13.39 -4.03 2.20
C GLU A 137 -14.70 -4.19 1.41
N ALA A 138 -15.45 -5.24 1.68
CA ALA A 138 -16.80 -5.42 1.15
C ALA A 138 -17.65 -4.18 1.52
N GLY A 139 -18.21 -3.52 0.50
CA GLY A 139 -18.92 -2.24 0.68
C GLY A 139 -18.15 -1.01 0.19
N GLY A 140 -16.92 -1.18 -0.30
CA GLY A 140 -16.18 -0.13 -1.02
C GLY A 140 -15.40 0.84 -0.13
N ARG A 141 -15.39 0.65 1.19
CA ARG A 141 -14.60 1.50 2.10
C ARG A 141 -13.13 1.11 2.08
N CYS A 142 -12.25 2.08 1.87
CA CYS A 142 -10.82 1.90 2.07
C CYS A 142 -10.52 1.77 3.57
N PHE A 143 -9.96 0.62 3.99
CA PHE A 143 -9.58 0.36 5.37
C PHE A 143 -8.07 0.36 5.61
N ALA A 144 -7.30 0.26 4.52
CA ALA A 144 -5.84 0.26 4.57
C ALA A 144 -5.25 0.76 3.25
N THR A 145 -3.97 1.03 3.25
CA THR A 145 -3.22 1.39 2.04
C THR A 145 -1.98 0.51 1.90
N PHE A 146 -1.73 0.05 0.68
CA PHE A 146 -0.53 -0.64 0.26
C PHE A 146 0.37 0.36 -0.47
N ASN A 147 1.54 0.67 0.12
CA ASN A 147 2.35 1.79 -0.34
C ASN A 147 3.72 1.27 -0.79
N VAL A 148 4.02 1.43 -2.08
CA VAL A 148 5.32 1.08 -2.67
C VAL A 148 6.06 2.36 -3.06
N LEU A 149 7.27 2.51 -2.53
CA LEU A 149 8.21 3.55 -2.95
C LEU A 149 9.39 2.90 -3.67
N GLY A 150 9.85 3.51 -4.77
CA GLY A 150 10.94 3.03 -5.59
C GLY A 150 11.98 4.10 -5.86
N GLY A 151 13.19 3.65 -6.26
CA GLY A 151 14.30 4.52 -6.64
C GLY A 151 14.17 5.16 -8.02
N ASN A 152 13.22 4.74 -8.84
CA ASN A 152 12.94 5.35 -10.13
C ASN A 152 12.28 6.71 -9.97
N GLN A 153 12.50 7.64 -10.92
CA GLN A 153 11.82 8.94 -10.93
C GLN A 153 10.34 8.84 -11.35
N ALA A 154 9.97 7.77 -12.07
CA ALA A 154 8.62 7.49 -12.53
C ALA A 154 8.38 5.99 -12.63
N TRP A 155 7.12 5.59 -12.61
CA TRP A 155 6.66 4.21 -12.77
C TRP A 155 6.15 3.95 -14.19
N THR A 156 6.59 2.86 -14.80
CA THR A 156 6.00 2.39 -16.06
C THR A 156 4.57 1.88 -15.83
N PRO A 157 3.71 1.85 -16.86
CA PRO A 157 2.37 1.25 -16.74
C PRO A 157 2.39 -0.20 -16.25
N ARG A 158 3.40 -1.00 -16.70
CA ARG A 158 3.60 -2.38 -16.23
C ARG A 158 3.89 -2.45 -14.74
N GLU A 159 4.79 -1.62 -14.22
CA GLU A 159 5.14 -1.59 -12.80
C GLU A 159 3.94 -1.19 -11.93
N ARG A 160 3.15 -0.21 -12.37
CA ARG A 160 1.91 0.17 -11.67
C ARG A 160 0.93 -0.98 -11.57
N LEU A 161 0.66 -1.69 -12.67
CA LEU A 161 -0.21 -2.87 -12.68
C LEU A 161 0.31 -3.99 -11.78
N LEU A 162 1.62 -4.22 -11.74
CA LEU A 162 2.24 -5.19 -10.83
C LEU A 162 2.05 -4.80 -9.36
N ILE A 163 2.20 -3.52 -9.02
CA ILE A 163 1.97 -3.02 -7.67
C ILE A 163 0.50 -3.21 -7.26
N GLU A 164 -0.43 -2.88 -8.13
CA GLU A 164 -1.87 -3.06 -7.87
C GLU A 164 -2.22 -4.55 -7.70
N LEU A 165 -1.67 -5.44 -8.53
CA LEU A 165 -1.84 -6.88 -8.38
C LEU A 165 -1.29 -7.39 -7.04
N LEU A 166 -0.09 -6.95 -6.64
CA LEU A 166 0.50 -7.31 -5.35
C LEU A 166 -0.35 -6.81 -4.18
N ALA A 167 -0.95 -5.63 -4.29
CA ALA A 167 -1.87 -5.09 -3.29
C ALA A 167 -3.12 -5.98 -3.12
N VAL A 168 -3.71 -6.46 -4.23
CA VAL A 168 -4.83 -7.42 -4.19
C VAL A 168 -4.41 -8.73 -3.52
N LEU A 169 -3.23 -9.25 -3.82
CA LEU A 169 -2.71 -10.48 -3.21
C LEU A 169 -2.37 -10.31 -1.72
N ALA A 170 -2.02 -9.11 -1.28
CA ALA A 170 -1.77 -8.80 0.12
C ALA A 170 -3.07 -8.63 0.94
N LEU A 171 -4.22 -8.36 0.29
CA LEU A 171 -5.48 -8.01 0.93
C LEU A 171 -5.90 -8.98 2.06
N PRO A 172 -5.86 -10.33 1.89
CA PRO A 172 -6.25 -11.25 2.97
C PRO A 172 -5.34 -11.15 4.20
N ALA A 173 -4.04 -10.93 4.00
CA ALA A 173 -3.10 -10.79 5.11
C ALA A 173 -3.33 -9.48 5.87
N VAL A 174 -3.54 -8.37 5.14
CA VAL A 174 -3.82 -7.05 5.75
C VAL A 174 -5.15 -7.07 6.48
N GLY A 175 -6.18 -7.72 5.94
CA GLY A 175 -7.47 -7.90 6.62
C GLY A 175 -7.32 -8.57 7.98
N ARG A 176 -6.57 -9.68 8.07
CA ARG A 176 -6.28 -10.35 9.34
C ARG A 176 -5.50 -9.49 10.34
N ILE A 177 -4.61 -8.61 9.87
CA ILE A 177 -3.92 -7.64 10.74
C ILE A 177 -4.93 -6.61 11.27
N ALA A 178 -5.77 -6.08 10.39
CA ALA A 178 -6.78 -5.09 10.76
C ALA A 178 -7.76 -5.64 11.82
N GLU A 179 -8.22 -6.87 11.65
CA GLU A 179 -9.09 -7.55 12.62
C GLU A 179 -8.45 -7.66 14.02
N ARG A 180 -7.17 -8.01 14.09
CA ARG A 180 -6.42 -8.12 15.36
C ARG A 180 -6.22 -6.78 16.07
N LEU A 181 -6.23 -5.69 15.32
CA LEU A 181 -6.02 -4.33 15.85
C LEU A 181 -7.33 -3.59 16.13
N ARG A 182 -8.48 -4.14 15.71
CA ARG A 182 -9.80 -3.60 16.08
C ARG A 182 -10.05 -3.82 17.57
N PRO A 183 -10.43 -2.78 18.34
CA PRO A 183 -10.82 -2.96 19.75
C PRO A 183 -12.01 -3.93 19.86
N ALA A 184 -11.99 -4.81 20.86
CA ALA A 184 -13.04 -5.81 21.10
C ALA A 184 -14.47 -5.22 21.27
N ALA A 185 -14.59 -3.92 21.52
CA ALA A 185 -15.88 -3.22 21.66
C ALA A 185 -16.69 -3.06 20.35
N ALA A 186 -16.09 -3.33 19.18
CA ALA A 186 -16.78 -3.20 17.88
C ALA A 186 -17.51 -4.49 17.45
N MET A 187 -17.47 -5.57 18.25
CA MET A 187 -18.10 -6.86 17.97
C MET A 187 -19.41 -7.09 18.75
N ALA A 188 -20.19 -6.06 19.05
CA ALA A 188 -21.55 -6.28 19.51
C ALA A 188 -22.41 -6.76 18.33
N PRO A 189 -23.06 -7.94 18.39
CA PRO A 189 -23.95 -8.39 17.35
C PRO A 189 -25.12 -7.41 17.24
N ALA A 190 -25.47 -7.04 16.00
CA ALA A 190 -26.73 -6.37 15.75
C ALA A 190 -27.87 -7.28 16.24
N VAL A 191 -28.63 -6.81 17.21
CA VAL A 191 -29.87 -7.44 17.74
C VAL A 191 -30.98 -7.21 16.73
#